data_120dbbd08ed01c494352144432475c0a
#
_entry.id   120dbbd08ed01c494352144432475c0a
#
_cell.length_a   1.000
_cell.length_b   1.000
_cell.length_c   1.000
_cell.angle_alpha   90.00
_cell.angle_beta   90.00
_cell.angle_gamma   90.00
#
_symmetry.space_group_name_H-M   'P 1'
#
loop_
_entity.id
_entity.type
_entity.pdbx_description
1 polymer ?
#
loop_
_entity_poly.entity_id
_entity_poly.type
_entity_poly.pdbx_seq_one_letter_code
_entity_poly.pdbx_strand_id
1 'polypeptide(L)'
;MDKRIGVMMVVTIMALAGSLSAVAAEDEQDFLGIITGDVKSTAHRIGMDLKALVVRSNIHLAVFSSRGSVENIYAVYQRPGNHMGLVQSDVLAFVAKVDSDPRLKLIADKIKWIYPLYKQEIHILGNGEIRNLSDLDDKRVAVGHVESGTYLTSRLIFEISGVRPRQMLAIDDSQALAALKAGSIDAMVTVDGFPVERLALEVSPADGFHLIPITHDGISAFYPASRIPAGTYAWQAADVDTVSVMALLVAYDFRNHHCSTIGNVAWLIKENLDWLRFNGHPKWKSVDLGEPVSGWEPYSCVTNVPSATLAAETESSPVRKPNPVADAIAAVFRP
;
A
#
# COMPACT_ATOMS: atom_id res chain seq x y z
N MET A 1 72.65 -67.85 -14.67
CA MET A 1 71.60 -68.88 -14.95
C MET A 1 70.36 -68.35 -14.27
N ASP A 2 69.62 -67.57 -15.02
CA ASP A 2 68.49 -66.77 -14.51
C ASP A 2 67.16 -67.45 -14.79
N LYS A 3 66.40 -67.66 -13.78
CA LYS A 3 64.99 -68.05 -13.89
C LYS A 3 64.13 -66.83 -13.73
N ARG A 4 63.49 -66.37 -14.80
CA ARG A 4 62.45 -65.34 -14.80
C ARG A 4 61.13 -65.98 -14.40
N ILE A 5 60.59 -65.57 -13.31
CA ILE A 5 59.21 -65.88 -12.88
C ILE A 5 58.33 -64.78 -13.36
N GLY A 6 57.41 -65.04 -14.27
CA GLY A 6 56.40 -64.13 -14.71
C GLY A 6 55.25 -64.07 -13.71
N VAL A 7 54.98 -62.88 -13.18
CA VAL A 7 53.82 -62.63 -12.35
C VAL A 7 52.69 -62.11 -13.27
N MET A 8 51.66 -62.92 -13.37
CA MET A 8 50.43 -62.57 -14.10
C MET A 8 49.56 -61.74 -13.21
N MET A 9 49.43 -60.45 -13.50
CA MET A 9 48.62 -59.55 -12.76
C MET A 9 47.19 -59.62 -13.31
N VAL A 10 46.28 -60.20 -12.54
CA VAL A 10 44.82 -60.19 -12.83
C VAL A 10 44.24 -58.83 -12.37
N VAL A 11 43.85 -57.98 -13.32
CA VAL A 11 43.20 -56.78 -13.05
C VAL A 11 41.68 -57.06 -12.93
N THR A 12 41.16 -57.05 -11.71
CA THR A 12 39.72 -57.13 -11.43
C THR A 12 39.17 -55.79 -11.57
N ILE A 13 38.36 -55.45 -12.63
CA ILE A 13 37.62 -54.25 -12.80
C ILE A 13 36.37 -54.39 -11.95
N MET A 14 36.38 -53.75 -10.79
CA MET A 14 35.17 -53.53 -9.99
C MET A 14 34.34 -52.37 -10.64
N ALA A 15 33.24 -52.73 -11.29
CA ALA A 15 32.25 -51.79 -11.76
C ALA A 15 31.54 -51.19 -10.52
N LEU A 16 31.93 -50.00 -10.08
CA LEU A 16 31.15 -49.20 -9.16
C LEU A 16 29.92 -48.69 -9.91
N ALA A 17 28.77 -49.34 -9.70
CA ALA A 17 27.46 -48.78 -10.01
C ALA A 17 27.20 -47.58 -9.07
N GLY A 18 27.57 -46.40 -9.52
CA GLY A 18 27.24 -45.17 -8.86
C GLY A 18 25.72 -44.98 -8.91
N SER A 19 25.06 -45.18 -7.78
CA SER A 19 23.69 -44.69 -7.57
C SER A 19 23.72 -43.19 -7.70
N LEU A 20 23.27 -42.67 -8.85
CA LEU A 20 22.85 -41.27 -8.93
C LEU A 20 21.64 -41.12 -7.99
N SER A 21 21.90 -40.71 -6.75
CA SER A 21 20.84 -40.11 -5.93
C SER A 21 20.38 -38.90 -6.69
N ALA A 22 19.15 -38.95 -7.19
CA ALA A 22 18.44 -37.77 -7.63
C ALA A 22 18.36 -36.86 -6.38
N VAL A 23 19.22 -35.85 -6.35
CA VAL A 23 19.03 -34.72 -5.43
C VAL A 23 17.67 -34.18 -5.83
N ALA A 24 16.68 -34.45 -4.98
CA ALA A 24 15.40 -33.75 -5.08
C ALA A 24 15.77 -32.27 -5.11
N ALA A 25 15.39 -31.59 -6.19
CA ALA A 25 15.45 -30.12 -6.22
C ALA A 25 14.66 -29.69 -4.98
N GLU A 26 15.33 -29.12 -3.99
CA GLU A 26 14.65 -28.38 -2.93
C GLU A 26 13.77 -27.39 -3.66
N ASP A 27 12.47 -27.49 -3.40
CA ASP A 27 11.47 -26.55 -3.92
C ASP A 27 11.96 -25.15 -3.49
N GLU A 28 12.56 -24.40 -4.42
CA GLU A 28 13.12 -23.09 -4.16
C GLU A 28 11.93 -22.20 -3.77
N GLN A 29 11.79 -21.97 -2.46
CA GLN A 29 10.68 -21.24 -1.90
C GLN A 29 10.71 -19.81 -2.43
N ASP A 30 9.70 -19.42 -3.18
CA ASP A 30 9.56 -18.07 -3.71
C ASP A 30 9.51 -17.03 -2.57
N PHE A 31 10.53 -16.19 -2.51
CA PHE A 31 10.60 -15.12 -1.51
C PHE A 31 10.16 -13.79 -2.11
N LEU A 32 9.16 -13.17 -1.51
CA LEU A 32 8.69 -11.84 -1.85
C LEU A 32 8.64 -10.94 -0.61
N GLY A 33 8.77 -9.64 -0.82
CA GLY A 33 8.52 -8.64 0.21
C GLY A 33 7.47 -7.64 -0.23
N ILE A 34 6.65 -7.23 0.73
CA ILE A 34 5.70 -6.13 0.61
C ILE A 34 5.97 -5.08 1.67
N ILE A 35 6.10 -3.83 1.25
CA ILE A 35 6.22 -2.68 2.16
C ILE A 35 4.88 -2.00 2.30
N THR A 36 4.50 -1.62 3.53
CA THR A 36 3.10 -1.28 3.85
C THR A 36 2.93 0.10 4.48
N GLY A 37 3.12 0.22 5.77
CA GLY A 37 2.95 1.44 6.55
C GLY A 37 3.32 1.19 8.01
N ASP A 38 2.89 2.04 8.93
CA ASP A 38 3.05 1.81 10.37
C ASP A 38 2.43 0.47 10.77
N VAL A 39 2.99 -0.20 11.78
CA VAL A 39 2.55 -1.53 12.23
C VAL A 39 1.10 -1.59 12.72
N LYS A 40 0.52 -0.46 13.12
CA LYS A 40 -0.89 -0.31 13.50
C LYS A 40 -1.77 0.23 12.36
N SER A 41 -1.21 0.46 11.17
CA SER A 41 -1.99 0.92 10.01
C SER A 41 -2.80 -0.21 9.39
N THR A 42 -3.91 0.15 8.76
CA THR A 42 -4.70 -0.77 7.94
C THR A 42 -3.85 -1.39 6.84
N ALA A 43 -2.95 -0.61 6.24
CA ALA A 43 -2.03 -1.10 5.21
C ALA A 43 -1.16 -2.26 5.71
N HIS A 44 -0.65 -2.19 6.94
CA HIS A 44 0.14 -3.27 7.53
C HIS A 44 -0.73 -4.52 7.79
N ARG A 45 -1.94 -4.34 8.29
CA ARG A 45 -2.91 -5.44 8.49
C ARG A 45 -3.25 -6.15 7.18
N ILE A 46 -3.51 -5.40 6.12
CA ILE A 46 -3.72 -5.94 4.77
C ILE A 46 -2.49 -6.74 4.29
N GLY A 47 -1.27 -6.25 4.51
CA GLY A 47 -0.04 -6.99 4.22
C GLY A 47 0.06 -8.31 4.99
N MET A 48 -0.34 -8.33 6.25
CA MET A 48 -0.38 -9.56 7.08
C MET A 48 -1.46 -10.55 6.60
N ASP A 49 -2.62 -10.06 6.15
CA ASP A 49 -3.66 -10.90 5.54
C ASP A 49 -3.15 -11.57 4.25
N LEU A 50 -2.45 -10.80 3.40
CA LEU A 50 -1.82 -11.34 2.19
C LEU A 50 -0.76 -12.39 2.53
N LYS A 51 0.07 -12.15 3.55
CA LYS A 51 1.04 -13.14 4.03
C LYS A 51 0.34 -14.43 4.47
N ALA A 52 -0.75 -14.34 5.23
CA ALA A 52 -1.52 -15.49 5.68
C ALA A 52 -2.18 -16.24 4.51
N LEU A 53 -2.56 -15.53 3.45
CA LEU A 53 -3.11 -16.13 2.25
C LEU A 53 -2.07 -16.94 1.49
N VAL A 54 -0.92 -16.32 1.15
CA VAL A 54 0.02 -16.90 0.17
C VAL A 54 0.91 -17.98 0.74
N VAL A 55 1.06 -18.08 2.07
CA VAL A 55 1.87 -19.12 2.71
C VAL A 55 1.40 -20.54 2.36
N ARG A 56 0.10 -20.70 2.07
CA ARG A 56 -0.49 -21.99 1.66
C ARG A 56 -0.07 -22.43 0.26
N SER A 57 0.49 -21.53 -0.53
CA SER A 57 0.97 -21.77 -1.89
C SER A 57 2.50 -21.75 -1.97
N ASN A 58 3.18 -22.04 -0.86
CA ASN A 58 4.64 -22.08 -0.74
C ASN A 58 5.33 -20.75 -1.11
N ILE A 59 4.61 -19.62 -1.02
CA ILE A 59 5.17 -18.28 -1.22
C ILE A 59 5.52 -17.69 0.15
N HIS A 60 6.78 -17.36 0.36
CA HIS A 60 7.22 -16.66 1.57
C HIS A 60 7.12 -15.16 1.42
N LEU A 61 6.07 -14.55 1.98
CA LEU A 61 5.86 -13.10 1.94
C LEU A 61 6.34 -12.44 3.23
N ALA A 62 7.41 -11.64 3.15
CA ALA A 62 7.83 -10.77 4.23
C ALA A 62 7.05 -9.45 4.18
N VAL A 63 6.51 -9.02 5.32
CA VAL A 63 5.78 -7.76 5.45
C VAL A 63 6.65 -6.76 6.19
N PHE A 64 6.97 -5.65 5.54
CA PHE A 64 7.81 -4.58 6.09
C PHE A 64 6.96 -3.36 6.45
N SER A 65 7.22 -2.79 7.61
CA SER A 65 6.67 -1.50 7.99
C SER A 65 7.44 -0.34 7.35
N SER A 66 6.79 0.81 7.24
CA SER A 66 7.37 2.04 6.71
C SER A 66 6.70 3.27 7.31
N ARG A 67 7.18 4.45 6.92
CA ARG A 67 6.58 5.74 7.23
C ARG A 67 5.41 6.11 6.30
N GLY A 68 5.21 5.35 5.22
CA GLY A 68 4.08 5.51 4.30
C GLY A 68 4.44 5.55 2.82
N SER A 69 3.53 6.09 2.02
CA SER A 69 3.50 5.92 0.57
C SER A 69 4.73 6.42 -0.18
N VAL A 70 5.35 7.52 0.25
CA VAL A 70 6.57 8.05 -0.39
C VAL A 70 7.75 7.10 -0.18
N GLU A 71 7.97 6.65 1.08
CA GLU A 71 8.99 5.64 1.37
C GLU A 71 8.72 4.35 0.58
N ASN A 72 7.45 3.94 0.45
CA ASN A 72 7.09 2.72 -0.26
C ASN A 72 7.46 2.77 -1.75
N ILE A 73 7.26 3.91 -2.42
CA ILE A 73 7.66 4.11 -3.81
C ILE A 73 9.17 3.90 -3.97
N TYR A 74 9.98 4.48 -3.09
CA TYR A 74 11.43 4.26 -3.10
C TYR A 74 11.81 2.81 -2.80
N ALA A 75 11.18 2.22 -1.79
CA ALA A 75 11.53 0.89 -1.31
C ALA A 75 11.24 -0.21 -2.33
N VAL A 76 10.13 -0.11 -3.06
CA VAL A 76 9.79 -1.06 -4.13
C VAL A 76 10.85 -1.05 -5.23
N TYR A 77 11.50 0.07 -5.47
CA TYR A 77 12.57 0.18 -6.45
C TYR A 77 13.95 -0.19 -5.90
N GLN A 78 14.31 0.30 -4.70
CA GLN A 78 15.70 0.32 -4.22
C GLN A 78 16.01 -0.66 -3.09
N ARG A 79 15.01 -1.05 -2.27
CA ARG A 79 15.27 -1.86 -1.08
C ARG A 79 15.28 -3.34 -1.46
N PRO A 80 16.42 -4.04 -1.31
CA PRO A 80 16.48 -5.47 -1.57
C PRO A 80 15.41 -6.23 -0.80
N GLY A 81 14.76 -7.17 -1.46
CA GLY A 81 13.70 -7.99 -0.88
C GLY A 81 12.31 -7.34 -0.85
N ASN A 82 12.17 -6.08 -1.25
CA ASN A 82 10.85 -5.45 -1.44
C ASN A 82 10.46 -5.48 -2.91
N HIS A 83 9.38 -6.16 -3.22
CA HIS A 83 8.90 -6.37 -4.59
C HIS A 83 7.55 -5.72 -4.83
N MET A 84 6.76 -5.57 -3.78
CA MET A 84 5.43 -4.96 -3.79
C MET A 84 5.34 -3.88 -2.71
N GLY A 85 4.38 -2.98 -2.86
CA GLY A 85 4.11 -1.94 -1.87
C GLY A 85 2.65 -1.50 -1.87
N LEU A 86 2.23 -0.91 -0.75
CA LEU A 86 0.94 -0.23 -0.66
C LEU A 86 1.17 1.28 -0.78
N VAL A 87 0.51 1.91 -1.76
CA VAL A 87 0.71 3.33 -2.08
C VAL A 87 -0.66 3.99 -2.26
N GLN A 88 -0.81 5.20 -1.72
CA GLN A 88 -2.00 6.02 -1.95
C GLN A 88 -2.01 6.58 -3.37
N SER A 89 -3.17 6.59 -4.00
CA SER A 89 -3.34 7.03 -5.38
C SER A 89 -2.97 8.49 -5.62
N ASP A 90 -3.25 9.38 -4.67
CA ASP A 90 -2.90 10.80 -4.75
C ASP A 90 -1.39 11.03 -4.59
N VAL A 91 -0.71 10.28 -3.69
CA VAL A 91 0.74 10.34 -3.54
C VAL A 91 1.45 9.90 -4.80
N LEU A 92 1.01 8.80 -5.41
CA LEU A 92 1.57 8.32 -6.66
C LEU A 92 1.39 9.35 -7.77
N ALA A 93 0.19 9.96 -7.84
CA ALA A 93 -0.13 11.01 -8.80
C ALA A 93 0.74 12.26 -8.60
N PHE A 94 0.92 12.69 -7.34
CA PHE A 94 1.75 13.84 -7.00
C PHE A 94 3.21 13.61 -7.38
N VAL A 95 3.79 12.50 -6.96
CA VAL A 95 5.20 12.17 -7.23
C VAL A 95 5.48 12.12 -8.73
N ALA A 96 4.60 11.53 -9.52
CA ALA A 96 4.78 11.43 -10.96
C ALA A 96 4.67 12.76 -11.71
N LYS A 97 3.90 13.73 -11.20
CA LYS A 97 3.55 14.96 -11.93
C LYS A 97 4.18 16.21 -11.38
N VAL A 98 4.33 16.33 -10.07
CA VAL A 98 4.61 17.59 -9.39
C VAL A 98 5.94 17.58 -8.64
N ASP A 99 6.36 16.43 -8.11
CA ASP A 99 7.59 16.34 -7.31
C ASP A 99 8.80 16.90 -8.06
N SER A 100 9.62 17.64 -7.36
CA SER A 100 10.86 18.24 -7.89
C SER A 100 12.04 17.26 -7.95
N ASP A 101 11.94 16.09 -7.28
CA ASP A 101 12.96 15.05 -7.36
C ASP A 101 12.84 14.23 -8.68
N PRO A 102 13.76 14.42 -9.64
CA PRO A 102 13.71 13.72 -10.92
C PRO A 102 13.81 12.19 -10.76
N ARG A 103 14.49 11.71 -9.70
CA ARG A 103 14.66 10.26 -9.45
C ARG A 103 13.35 9.65 -8.99
N LEU A 104 12.67 10.30 -8.03
CA LEU A 104 11.39 9.84 -7.53
C LEU A 104 10.34 9.81 -8.65
N LYS A 105 10.36 10.81 -9.51
CA LYS A 105 9.50 10.88 -10.69
C LYS A 105 9.76 9.72 -11.66
N LEU A 106 11.03 9.44 -11.99
CA LEU A 106 11.39 8.31 -12.85
C LEU A 106 10.99 6.95 -12.24
N ILE A 107 11.12 6.81 -10.91
CA ILE A 107 10.70 5.60 -10.19
C ILE A 107 9.19 5.44 -10.28
N ALA A 108 8.44 6.51 -9.99
CA ALA A 108 6.98 6.49 -10.03
C ALA A 108 6.44 6.12 -11.42
N ASP A 109 7.07 6.57 -12.49
CA ASP A 109 6.70 6.19 -13.88
C ASP A 109 6.84 4.68 -14.14
N LYS A 110 7.71 3.99 -13.38
CA LYS A 110 7.93 2.53 -13.49
C LYS A 110 7.09 1.73 -12.49
N ILE A 111 6.41 2.38 -11.57
CA ILE A 111 5.46 1.69 -10.69
C ILE A 111 4.23 1.29 -11.52
N LYS A 112 3.80 0.05 -11.34
CA LYS A 112 2.61 -0.53 -11.95
C LYS A 112 1.66 -1.01 -10.87
N TRP A 113 0.36 -0.79 -11.05
CA TRP A 113 -0.60 -1.28 -10.06
C TRP A 113 -0.96 -2.75 -10.34
N ILE A 114 -1.07 -3.51 -9.27
CA ILE A 114 -1.53 -4.89 -9.26
C ILE A 114 -3.05 -4.90 -9.07
N TYR A 115 -3.52 -4.28 -7.98
CA TYR A 115 -4.93 -4.09 -7.68
C TYR A 115 -5.21 -2.77 -6.95
N PRO A 116 -6.34 -2.11 -7.23
CA PRO A 116 -6.97 -1.23 -6.26
C PRO A 116 -7.48 -2.10 -5.10
N LEU A 117 -7.22 -1.70 -3.87
CA LEU A 117 -7.62 -2.51 -2.72
C LEU A 117 -8.78 -1.87 -1.96
N TYR A 118 -8.54 -0.80 -1.23
CA TYR A 118 -9.55 -0.23 -0.36
C TYR A 118 -9.42 1.29 -0.28
N LYS A 119 -10.53 1.94 0.05
CA LYS A 119 -10.55 3.38 0.33
C LYS A 119 -9.94 3.64 1.71
N GLN A 120 -9.04 4.61 1.74
CA GLN A 120 -8.48 5.17 2.95
C GLN A 120 -9.19 6.50 3.20
N GLU A 121 -9.98 6.55 4.24
CA GLU A 121 -10.74 7.74 4.62
C GLU A 121 -9.85 8.74 5.32
N ILE A 122 -10.12 10.01 5.09
CA ILE A 122 -9.41 11.08 5.76
C ILE A 122 -10.09 11.35 7.09
N HIS A 123 -9.38 11.04 8.17
CA HIS A 123 -9.83 11.29 9.53
C HIS A 123 -9.18 12.58 10.03
N ILE A 124 -9.98 13.57 10.38
CA ILE A 124 -9.50 14.73 11.12
C ILE A 124 -10.07 14.60 12.53
N LEU A 125 -9.23 14.30 13.50
CA LEU A 125 -9.61 14.20 14.91
C LEU A 125 -9.32 15.53 15.60
N GLY A 126 -10.35 16.19 16.09
CA GLY A 126 -10.25 17.48 16.77
C GLY A 126 -10.63 17.41 18.24
N ASN A 127 -10.13 18.37 19.03
CA ASN A 127 -10.64 18.63 20.37
C ASN A 127 -12.06 19.20 20.33
N GLY A 128 -12.70 19.37 21.50
CA GLY A 128 -14.10 19.80 21.59
C GLY A 128 -14.44 21.16 20.99
N GLU A 129 -13.46 21.98 20.63
CA GLU A 129 -13.65 23.30 20.04
C GLU A 129 -13.75 23.28 18.50
N ILE A 130 -13.13 22.28 17.86
CA ILE A 130 -13.08 22.16 16.40
C ILE A 130 -14.33 21.41 15.93
N ARG A 131 -15.20 22.00 15.14
CA ARG A 131 -16.47 21.41 14.66
C ARG A 131 -16.51 21.16 13.17
N ASN A 132 -15.77 21.96 12.40
CA ASN A 132 -15.72 21.90 10.95
C ASN A 132 -14.30 22.21 10.44
N LEU A 133 -14.08 22.00 9.16
CA LEU A 133 -12.76 22.17 8.55
C LEU A 133 -12.22 23.61 8.71
N SER A 134 -13.09 24.63 8.64
CA SER A 134 -12.67 26.04 8.76
C SER A 134 -12.23 26.41 10.19
N ASP A 135 -12.64 25.67 11.21
CA ASP A 135 -12.18 25.91 12.59
C ASP A 135 -10.69 25.55 12.79
N LEU A 136 -10.08 24.85 11.82
CA LEU A 136 -8.63 24.57 11.82
C LEU A 136 -7.77 25.78 11.41
N ASP A 137 -8.39 26.87 10.97
CA ASP A 137 -7.68 28.11 10.68
C ASP A 137 -7.00 28.63 11.96
N ASP A 138 -5.75 29.05 11.85
CA ASP A 138 -4.90 29.48 12.98
C ASP A 138 -4.72 28.42 14.11
N LYS A 139 -4.94 27.13 13.85
CA LYS A 139 -4.75 26.05 14.83
C LYS A 139 -3.43 25.31 14.63
N ARG A 140 -3.05 24.52 15.65
CA ARG A 140 -1.90 23.60 15.60
C ARG A 140 -2.41 22.24 15.17
N VAL A 141 -2.01 21.77 14.01
CA VAL A 141 -2.51 20.51 13.43
C VAL A 141 -1.35 19.57 13.11
N ALA A 142 -1.41 18.34 13.63
CA ALA A 142 -0.51 17.29 13.18
C ALA A 142 -0.99 16.73 11.83
N VAL A 143 -0.07 16.62 10.87
CA VAL A 143 -0.37 16.32 9.47
C VAL A 143 0.32 15.06 8.96
N GLY A 144 0.79 14.19 9.84
CA GLY A 144 1.54 12.99 9.49
C GLY A 144 3.03 13.27 9.23
N HIS A 145 3.83 12.21 9.16
CA HIS A 145 5.26 12.29 8.87
C HIS A 145 5.52 12.74 7.43
N VAL A 146 6.60 13.47 7.18
CA VAL A 146 6.95 14.03 5.85
C VAL A 146 6.93 13.00 4.71
N GLU A 147 7.31 11.76 4.98
CA GLU A 147 7.32 10.68 3.97
C GLU A 147 6.00 9.88 3.92
N SER A 148 4.96 10.31 4.67
CA SER A 148 3.65 9.66 4.68
C SER A 148 2.71 10.24 3.62
N GLY A 149 1.72 9.44 3.24
CA GLY A 149 0.61 9.94 2.42
C GLY A 149 -0.26 10.93 3.17
N THR A 150 -0.46 10.74 4.48
CA THR A 150 -1.18 11.70 5.35
C THR A 150 -0.62 13.10 5.23
N TYR A 151 0.71 13.26 5.22
CA TYR A 151 1.36 14.56 5.09
C TYR A 151 1.00 15.27 3.78
N LEU A 152 1.09 14.54 2.66
CA LEU A 152 0.77 15.11 1.35
C LEU A 152 -0.72 15.44 1.24
N THR A 153 -1.58 14.49 1.59
CA THR A 153 -3.05 14.67 1.51
C THR A 153 -3.52 15.82 2.39
N SER A 154 -2.97 15.95 3.61
CA SER A 154 -3.29 17.08 4.51
C SER A 154 -2.95 18.42 3.88
N ARG A 155 -1.77 18.54 3.28
CA ARG A 155 -1.35 19.78 2.61
C ARG A 155 -2.27 20.12 1.43
N LEU A 156 -2.65 19.12 0.64
CA LEU A 156 -3.59 19.30 -0.47
C LEU A 156 -4.96 19.77 0.02
N ILE A 157 -5.48 19.17 1.08
CA ILE A 157 -6.75 19.57 1.67
C ILE A 157 -6.72 21.03 2.14
N PHE A 158 -5.69 21.42 2.88
CA PHE A 158 -5.56 22.80 3.36
C PHE A 158 -5.37 23.79 2.22
N GLU A 159 -4.58 23.44 1.19
CA GLU A 159 -4.40 24.31 0.03
C GLU A 159 -5.71 24.50 -0.76
N ILE A 160 -6.45 23.42 -1.01
CA ILE A 160 -7.71 23.45 -1.76
C ILE A 160 -8.81 24.19 -0.98
N SER A 161 -8.90 23.97 0.34
CA SER A 161 -9.91 24.59 1.19
C SER A 161 -9.64 26.05 1.53
N GLY A 162 -8.40 26.50 1.36
CA GLY A 162 -7.95 27.82 1.79
C GLY A 162 -7.74 27.95 3.30
N VAL A 163 -7.93 26.87 4.08
CA VAL A 163 -7.66 26.85 5.52
C VAL A 163 -6.15 26.99 5.77
N ARG A 164 -5.75 27.82 6.71
CA ARG A 164 -4.36 28.12 7.05
C ARG A 164 -4.06 27.80 8.51
N PRO A 165 -3.73 26.55 8.85
CA PRO A 165 -3.29 26.22 10.20
C PRO A 165 -2.08 27.09 10.59
N ARG A 166 -2.08 27.59 11.83
CA ARG A 166 -0.94 28.36 12.35
C ARG A 166 0.34 27.53 12.35
N GLN A 167 0.20 26.22 12.60
CA GLN A 167 1.30 25.28 12.60
C GLN A 167 0.84 23.93 12.10
N MET A 168 1.52 23.41 11.08
CA MET A 168 1.43 22.03 10.63
C MET A 168 2.61 21.25 11.19
N LEU A 169 2.36 20.29 12.09
CA LEU A 169 3.38 19.46 12.71
C LEU A 169 3.53 18.15 11.94
N ALA A 170 4.71 17.94 11.36
CA ALA A 170 5.05 16.73 10.63
C ALA A 170 5.54 15.63 11.60
N ILE A 171 4.63 15.04 12.34
CA ILE A 171 4.87 13.98 13.34
C ILE A 171 4.02 12.74 13.03
N ASP A 172 4.43 11.58 13.52
CA ASP A 172 3.68 10.34 13.34
C ASP A 172 2.39 10.31 14.17
N ASP A 173 1.47 9.40 13.81
CA ASP A 173 0.14 9.29 14.43
C ASP A 173 0.21 9.02 15.93
N SER A 174 1.25 8.33 16.42
CA SER A 174 1.42 8.05 17.85
C SER A 174 1.76 9.31 18.62
N GLN A 175 2.72 10.07 18.09
CA GLN A 175 3.13 11.36 18.65
C GLN A 175 1.99 12.38 18.54
N ALA A 176 1.25 12.36 17.42
CA ALA A 176 0.12 13.25 17.19
C ALA A 176 -1.01 13.01 18.21
N LEU A 177 -1.41 11.75 18.43
CA LEU A 177 -2.44 11.43 19.40
C LEU A 177 -2.01 11.77 20.84
N ALA A 178 -0.76 11.51 21.21
CA ALA A 178 -0.22 11.90 22.51
C ALA A 178 -0.23 13.43 22.68
N ALA A 179 0.16 14.18 21.64
CA ALA A 179 0.17 15.63 21.64
C ALA A 179 -1.25 16.23 21.73
N LEU A 180 -2.24 15.60 21.06
CA LEU A 180 -3.63 16.00 21.12
C LEU A 180 -4.20 15.77 22.54
N LYS A 181 -3.93 14.61 23.14
CA LYS A 181 -4.32 14.32 24.54
C LYS A 181 -3.69 15.26 25.56
N ALA A 182 -2.48 15.69 25.31
CA ALA A 182 -1.78 16.68 26.15
C ALA A 182 -2.23 18.14 25.89
N GLY A 183 -3.12 18.39 24.92
CA GLY A 183 -3.54 19.73 24.53
C GLY A 183 -2.44 20.59 23.90
N SER A 184 -1.35 19.97 23.46
CA SER A 184 -0.25 20.69 22.78
C SER A 184 -0.52 20.93 21.30
N ILE A 185 -1.49 20.23 20.72
CA ILE A 185 -2.09 20.48 19.41
C ILE A 185 -3.62 20.49 19.50
N ASP A 186 -4.28 21.04 18.49
CA ASP A 186 -5.73 21.24 18.47
C ASP A 186 -6.45 20.17 17.64
N ALA A 187 -5.76 19.59 16.65
CA ALA A 187 -6.25 18.49 15.82
C ALA A 187 -5.12 17.65 15.24
N MET A 188 -5.47 16.45 14.78
CA MET A 188 -4.58 15.60 13.99
C MET A 188 -5.31 15.07 12.77
N VAL A 189 -4.57 14.88 11.68
CA VAL A 189 -5.04 14.22 10.47
C VAL A 189 -4.40 12.85 10.38
N THR A 190 -5.19 11.83 10.02
CA THR A 190 -4.68 10.52 9.59
C THR A 190 -5.48 10.04 8.40
N VAL A 191 -4.79 9.47 7.40
CA VAL A 191 -5.38 8.93 6.17
C VAL A 191 -5.19 7.43 6.18
N ASP A 192 -6.23 6.71 6.56
CA ASP A 192 -6.19 5.25 6.66
C ASP A 192 -7.60 4.64 6.52
N GLY A 193 -7.66 3.34 6.26
CA GLY A 193 -8.93 2.61 6.18
C GLY A 193 -9.54 2.40 7.57
N PHE A 194 -10.81 2.79 7.73
CA PHE A 194 -11.49 2.52 9.02
C PHE A 194 -11.82 1.03 9.19
N PRO A 195 -11.86 0.52 10.44
CA PRO A 195 -11.47 1.18 11.67
C PRO A 195 -9.94 1.32 11.77
N VAL A 196 -9.46 2.54 12.04
CA VAL A 196 -8.05 2.79 12.33
C VAL A 196 -7.75 2.24 13.72
N GLU A 197 -6.88 1.25 13.83
CA GLU A 197 -6.61 0.53 15.07
C GLU A 197 -6.24 1.46 16.22
N ARG A 198 -5.38 2.44 15.98
CA ARG A 198 -4.97 3.42 16.98
C ARG A 198 -6.15 4.21 17.53
N LEU A 199 -7.02 4.71 16.66
CA LEU A 199 -8.20 5.48 17.07
C LEU A 199 -9.21 4.60 17.81
N ALA A 200 -9.33 3.34 17.43
CA ALA A 200 -10.23 2.40 18.08
C ALA A 200 -9.77 2.00 19.48
N LEU A 201 -8.47 1.84 19.71
CA LEU A 201 -7.91 1.32 20.95
C LEU A 201 -7.45 2.42 21.91
N GLU A 202 -6.99 3.55 21.42
CA GLU A 202 -6.33 4.56 22.23
C GLU A 202 -7.16 5.82 22.47
N VAL A 203 -8.30 6.00 21.76
CA VAL A 203 -9.24 7.10 22.02
C VAL A 203 -10.47 6.60 22.75
N SER A 204 -10.90 7.34 23.77
CA SER A 204 -12.07 7.04 24.59
C SER A 204 -13.08 8.19 24.61
N PRO A 205 -14.34 7.94 25.00
CA PRO A 205 -15.32 9.04 25.16
C PRO A 205 -14.86 10.11 26.16
N ALA A 206 -14.04 9.76 27.15
CA ALA A 206 -13.52 10.70 28.15
C ALA A 206 -12.51 11.72 27.58
N ASP A 207 -11.89 11.41 26.42
CA ASP A 207 -10.96 12.35 25.78
C ASP A 207 -11.68 13.56 25.17
N GLY A 208 -12.99 13.47 24.94
CA GLY A 208 -13.80 14.56 24.38
C GLY A 208 -13.48 14.91 22.91
N PHE A 209 -12.78 14.02 22.21
CA PHE A 209 -12.44 14.20 20.79
C PHE A 209 -13.59 13.78 19.87
N HIS A 210 -13.61 14.32 18.67
CA HIS A 210 -14.54 13.90 17.63
C HIS A 210 -13.94 14.04 16.24
N LEU A 211 -14.52 13.35 15.27
CA LEU A 211 -14.15 13.45 13.87
C LEU A 211 -14.78 14.71 13.25
N ILE A 212 -13.99 15.43 12.49
CA ILE A 212 -14.39 16.65 11.78
C ILE A 212 -14.84 16.27 10.37
N PRO A 213 -16.04 16.63 9.93
CA PRO A 213 -16.50 16.35 8.58
C PRO A 213 -15.74 17.16 7.52
N ILE A 214 -15.58 16.57 6.34
CA ILE A 214 -14.98 17.20 5.16
C ILE A 214 -16.06 17.29 4.09
N THR A 215 -16.73 18.44 4.00
CA THR A 215 -17.86 18.69 3.09
C THR A 215 -17.61 19.86 2.13
N HIS A 216 -16.34 20.17 1.86
CA HIS A 216 -15.93 21.30 1.03
C HIS A 216 -15.98 20.93 -0.46
N ASP A 217 -16.72 21.69 -1.29
CA ASP A 217 -16.94 21.40 -2.72
C ASP A 217 -15.63 21.30 -3.51
N GLY A 218 -14.69 22.21 -3.25
CA GLY A 218 -13.36 22.16 -3.88
C GLY A 218 -12.62 20.84 -3.60
N ILE A 219 -12.71 20.31 -2.38
CA ILE A 219 -12.08 19.04 -2.02
C ILE A 219 -12.81 17.88 -2.70
N SER A 220 -14.14 17.90 -2.73
CA SER A 220 -14.97 16.87 -3.36
C SER A 220 -14.80 16.78 -4.89
N ALA A 221 -14.28 17.84 -5.52
CA ALA A 221 -13.92 17.83 -6.93
C ALA A 221 -12.67 16.96 -7.22
N PHE A 222 -11.82 16.74 -6.23
CA PHE A 222 -10.56 15.99 -6.38
C PHE A 222 -10.59 14.63 -5.69
N TYR A 223 -11.25 14.54 -4.53
CA TYR A 223 -11.31 13.34 -3.72
C TYR A 223 -12.72 12.76 -3.71
N PRO A 224 -12.88 11.46 -3.98
CA PRO A 224 -14.18 10.80 -3.88
C PRO A 224 -14.79 10.97 -2.50
N ALA A 225 -16.08 11.30 -2.46
CA ALA A 225 -16.82 11.34 -1.22
C ALA A 225 -16.82 9.98 -0.52
N SER A 226 -16.71 9.99 0.78
CA SER A 226 -16.75 8.81 1.63
C SER A 226 -17.47 9.13 2.94
N ARG A 227 -17.73 8.09 3.74
CA ARG A 227 -18.40 8.24 5.05
C ARG A 227 -17.82 7.23 6.03
N ILE A 228 -17.54 7.70 7.24
CA ILE A 228 -17.19 6.85 8.37
C ILE A 228 -18.49 6.59 9.13
N PRO A 229 -19.00 5.33 9.12
CA PRO A 229 -20.29 5.01 9.75
C PRO A 229 -20.29 5.22 11.25
N ALA A 230 -21.43 5.58 11.80
CA ALA A 230 -21.65 5.64 13.25
C ALA A 230 -21.26 4.33 13.92
N GLY A 231 -20.64 4.43 15.08
CA GLY A 231 -20.19 3.25 15.84
C GLY A 231 -18.95 2.54 15.27
N THR A 232 -18.29 3.10 14.24
CA THR A 232 -16.96 2.63 13.80
C THR A 232 -15.96 2.68 14.95
N TYR A 233 -16.03 3.72 15.76
CA TYR A 233 -15.29 3.87 17.01
C TYR A 233 -16.26 3.98 18.19
N ALA A 234 -15.92 3.39 19.34
CA ALA A 234 -16.77 3.39 20.54
C ALA A 234 -17.15 4.81 21.05
N TRP A 235 -16.37 5.81 20.68
CA TRP A 235 -16.55 7.21 21.02
C TRP A 235 -17.27 8.04 19.94
N GLN A 236 -17.59 7.44 18.78
CA GLN A 236 -18.21 8.12 17.63
C GLN A 236 -19.68 7.67 17.47
N ALA A 237 -20.62 8.51 17.84
CA ALA A 237 -22.04 8.17 17.85
C ALA A 237 -22.78 8.42 16.52
N ALA A 238 -22.22 9.25 15.62
CA ALA A 238 -22.86 9.67 14.36
C ALA A 238 -22.00 9.34 13.16
N ASP A 239 -22.63 9.21 11.99
CA ASP A 239 -21.93 9.17 10.70
C ASP A 239 -21.10 10.45 10.51
N VAL A 240 -19.93 10.32 9.89
CA VAL A 240 -19.10 11.48 9.55
C VAL A 240 -18.81 11.46 8.05
N ASP A 241 -19.29 12.46 7.34
CA ASP A 241 -18.99 12.66 5.93
C ASP A 241 -17.54 13.11 5.77
N THR A 242 -16.82 12.46 4.88
CA THR A 242 -15.42 12.71 4.58
C THR A 242 -15.13 12.42 3.11
N VAL A 243 -13.86 12.46 2.75
CA VAL A 243 -13.38 12.03 1.43
C VAL A 243 -12.34 10.93 1.59
N SER A 244 -11.99 10.28 0.50
CA SER A 244 -11.06 9.15 0.54
C SER A 244 -10.05 9.16 -0.60
N VAL A 245 -8.95 8.43 -0.40
CA VAL A 245 -7.99 8.05 -1.44
C VAL A 245 -8.00 6.53 -1.60
N MET A 246 -7.55 6.03 -2.76
CA MET A 246 -7.43 4.59 -2.99
C MET A 246 -6.07 4.08 -2.54
N ALA A 247 -6.05 3.01 -1.75
CA ALA A 247 -4.85 2.22 -1.50
C ALA A 247 -4.62 1.28 -2.70
N LEU A 248 -3.49 1.42 -3.35
CA LEU A 248 -3.08 0.60 -4.48
C LEU A 248 -2.01 -0.41 -4.04
N LEU A 249 -2.22 -1.67 -4.37
CA LEU A 249 -1.14 -2.65 -4.36
C LEU A 249 -0.34 -2.45 -5.64
N VAL A 250 0.93 -2.14 -5.50
CA VAL A 250 1.83 -1.80 -6.62
C VAL A 250 3.06 -2.69 -6.64
N ALA A 251 3.68 -2.81 -7.82
CA ALA A 251 5.01 -3.38 -8.01
C ALA A 251 5.83 -2.47 -8.91
N TYR A 252 7.16 -2.63 -8.88
CA TYR A 252 8.03 -2.07 -9.89
C TYR A 252 8.03 -2.97 -11.14
N ASP A 253 8.26 -2.40 -12.31
CA ASP A 253 8.30 -3.15 -13.59
C ASP A 253 9.57 -4.02 -13.68
N PHE A 254 9.54 -5.17 -13.04
CA PHE A 254 10.64 -6.14 -13.00
C PHE A 254 10.67 -7.09 -14.21
N ARG A 255 10.26 -6.81 -15.30
CA ARG A 255 10.23 -7.52 -16.62
C ARG A 255 10.58 -9.02 -16.68
N ASN A 256 11.06 -9.69 -15.60
CA ASN A 256 11.54 -11.08 -15.62
C ASN A 256 11.22 -11.85 -14.34
N HIS A 257 12.21 -12.19 -13.48
CA HIS A 257 12.12 -13.23 -12.46
C HIS A 257 10.95 -13.11 -11.46
N HIS A 258 10.64 -11.92 -10.98
CA HIS A 258 9.54 -11.74 -10.02
C HIS A 258 8.15 -11.61 -10.66
N CYS A 259 8.08 -11.58 -11.99
CA CYS A 259 6.83 -11.38 -12.72
C CYS A 259 5.86 -12.55 -12.49
N SER A 260 6.33 -13.79 -12.61
CA SER A 260 5.48 -14.96 -12.40
C SER A 260 5.01 -15.08 -10.96
N THR A 261 5.91 -14.85 -9.98
CA THR A 261 5.57 -14.97 -8.56
C THR A 261 4.60 -13.87 -8.12
N ILE A 262 4.80 -12.62 -8.57
CA ILE A 262 3.85 -11.52 -8.32
C ILE A 262 2.50 -11.79 -9.01
N GLY A 263 2.53 -12.32 -10.24
CA GLY A 263 1.33 -12.76 -10.95
C GLY A 263 0.56 -13.83 -10.18
N ASN A 264 1.26 -14.81 -9.60
CA ASN A 264 0.66 -15.84 -8.74
C ASN A 264 0.04 -15.24 -7.48
N VAL A 265 0.70 -14.27 -6.83
CA VAL A 265 0.10 -13.56 -5.69
C VAL A 265 -1.17 -12.84 -6.10
N ALA A 266 -1.16 -12.15 -7.23
CA ALA A 266 -2.34 -11.46 -7.74
C ALA A 266 -3.49 -12.44 -8.04
N TRP A 267 -3.19 -13.57 -8.66
CA TRP A 267 -4.17 -14.63 -8.89
C TRP A 267 -4.74 -15.18 -7.58
N LEU A 268 -3.89 -15.46 -6.59
CA LEU A 268 -4.31 -15.95 -5.28
C LEU A 268 -5.24 -14.94 -4.57
N ILE A 269 -4.95 -13.64 -4.66
CA ILE A 269 -5.82 -12.59 -4.11
C ILE A 269 -7.21 -12.65 -4.76
N LYS A 270 -7.25 -12.74 -6.10
CA LYS A 270 -8.49 -12.77 -6.86
C LYS A 270 -9.35 -14.00 -6.53
N GLU A 271 -8.73 -15.18 -6.57
CA GLU A 271 -9.43 -16.45 -6.33
C GLU A 271 -9.86 -16.64 -4.87
N ASN A 272 -9.23 -15.95 -3.94
CA ASN A 272 -9.53 -16.08 -2.51
C ASN A 272 -10.07 -14.78 -1.90
N LEU A 273 -10.66 -13.89 -2.70
CA LEU A 273 -11.18 -12.62 -2.19
C LEU A 273 -12.24 -12.82 -1.11
N ASP A 274 -13.10 -13.83 -1.24
CA ASP A 274 -14.12 -14.14 -0.23
C ASP A 274 -13.49 -14.65 1.08
N TRP A 275 -12.39 -15.40 1.00
CA TRP A 275 -11.65 -15.80 2.19
C TRP A 275 -11.05 -14.57 2.90
N LEU A 276 -10.48 -13.63 2.15
CA LEU A 276 -9.96 -12.36 2.68
C LEU A 276 -11.07 -11.51 3.30
N ARG A 277 -12.24 -11.45 2.67
CA ARG A 277 -13.44 -10.74 3.20
C ARG A 277 -13.93 -11.31 4.52
N PHE A 278 -13.79 -12.63 4.70
CA PHE A 278 -14.26 -13.32 5.90
C PHE A 278 -13.22 -13.30 7.03
N ASN A 279 -11.94 -13.52 6.72
CA ASN A 279 -10.89 -13.74 7.72
C ASN A 279 -9.96 -12.53 7.92
N GLY A 280 -9.90 -11.63 6.96
CA GLY A 280 -8.98 -10.49 6.97
C GLY A 280 -9.58 -9.23 7.61
N HIS A 281 -8.85 -8.15 7.49
CA HIS A 281 -9.28 -6.82 7.97
C HIS A 281 -10.66 -6.44 7.39
N PRO A 282 -11.54 -5.76 8.16
CA PRO A 282 -12.89 -5.38 7.70
C PRO A 282 -12.93 -4.66 6.34
N LYS A 283 -11.89 -3.93 5.97
CA LYS A 283 -11.77 -3.24 4.67
C LYS A 283 -11.81 -4.19 3.47
N TRP A 284 -11.45 -5.46 3.61
CA TRP A 284 -11.60 -6.44 2.54
C TRP A 284 -13.05 -6.58 2.04
N LYS A 285 -14.05 -6.31 2.89
CA LYS A 285 -15.47 -6.38 2.53
C LYS A 285 -15.86 -5.35 1.45
N SER A 286 -15.12 -4.24 1.37
CA SER A 286 -15.35 -3.17 0.40
C SER A 286 -14.38 -3.19 -0.79
N VAL A 287 -13.49 -4.19 -0.87
CA VAL A 287 -12.53 -4.30 -1.97
C VAL A 287 -13.25 -4.73 -3.26
N ASP A 288 -13.09 -3.89 -4.29
CA ASP A 288 -13.42 -4.18 -5.67
C ASP A 288 -12.12 -4.16 -6.51
N LEU A 289 -11.65 -5.36 -6.88
CA LEU A 289 -10.42 -5.50 -7.68
C LEU A 289 -10.57 -4.98 -9.11
N GLY A 290 -11.81 -4.73 -9.56
CA GLY A 290 -12.13 -4.19 -10.87
C GLY A 290 -12.31 -2.66 -10.88
N GLU A 291 -12.18 -1.97 -9.73
CA GLU A 291 -12.32 -0.52 -9.67
C GLU A 291 -11.27 0.16 -10.58
N PRO A 292 -11.67 1.10 -11.47
CA PRO A 292 -10.75 1.68 -12.43
C PRO A 292 -9.70 2.57 -11.76
N VAL A 293 -8.43 2.35 -12.09
CA VAL A 293 -7.31 3.20 -11.68
C VAL A 293 -6.93 4.13 -12.81
N SER A 294 -7.39 5.38 -12.75
CA SER A 294 -7.14 6.34 -13.82
C SER A 294 -5.69 6.85 -13.82
N GLY A 295 -5.11 6.95 -15.02
CA GLY A 295 -3.78 7.55 -15.22
C GLY A 295 -2.58 6.65 -14.94
N TRP A 296 -2.80 5.38 -14.57
CA TRP A 296 -1.74 4.41 -14.27
C TRP A 296 -1.93 3.13 -15.08
N GLU A 297 -0.81 2.48 -15.38
CA GLU A 297 -0.84 1.22 -16.11
C GLU A 297 -0.90 0.03 -15.15
N PRO A 298 -1.71 -1.01 -15.49
CA PRO A 298 -1.71 -2.26 -14.76
C PRO A 298 -0.36 -2.97 -14.92
N TYR A 299 0.00 -3.78 -13.94
CA TYR A 299 1.18 -4.63 -14.02
C TYR A 299 0.92 -5.76 -15.01
N SER A 300 1.69 -5.80 -16.09
CA SER A 300 1.50 -6.76 -17.20
C SER A 300 1.55 -8.22 -16.76
N CYS A 301 2.26 -8.52 -15.68
CA CYS A 301 2.35 -9.87 -15.12
C CYS A 301 1.04 -10.35 -14.48
N VAL A 302 0.14 -9.45 -14.14
CA VAL A 302 -1.21 -9.78 -13.62
C VAL A 302 -2.19 -10.10 -14.74
N THR A 303 -2.06 -9.43 -15.88
CA THR A 303 -2.95 -9.61 -17.05
C THR A 303 -2.61 -10.86 -17.86
N ASN A 304 -1.37 -11.37 -17.74
CA ASN A 304 -0.87 -12.52 -18.51
C ASN A 304 -0.94 -13.86 -17.75
N VAL A 305 -1.58 -13.93 -16.59
CA VAL A 305 -1.87 -15.22 -15.94
C VAL A 305 -2.87 -15.98 -16.80
N PRO A 306 -2.59 -17.19 -17.32
CA PRO A 306 -3.52 -17.90 -18.18
C PRO A 306 -4.79 -18.21 -17.39
N SER A 307 -5.82 -17.43 -17.62
CA SER A 307 -7.19 -17.89 -17.37
C SER A 307 -7.45 -18.98 -18.42
N ALA A 308 -7.52 -20.21 -17.98
CA ALA A 308 -8.04 -21.25 -18.84
C ALA A 308 -9.47 -20.86 -19.23
N THR A 309 -9.62 -20.34 -20.43
CA THR A 309 -10.86 -19.83 -21.03
C THR A 309 -11.04 -18.31 -20.97
N LEU A 310 -10.39 -17.58 -21.88
CA LEU A 310 -11.02 -16.44 -22.56
C LEU A 310 -10.27 -16.19 -23.88
N ALA A 311 -10.99 -16.43 -24.98
CA ALA A 311 -10.53 -16.22 -26.33
C ALA A 311 -10.32 -14.73 -26.62
N ALA A 312 -9.21 -14.47 -27.31
CA ALA A 312 -8.92 -13.38 -28.23
C ALA A 312 -9.76 -12.10 -28.09
N GLU A 313 -9.19 -11.08 -27.47
CA GLU A 313 -9.45 -9.69 -27.85
C GLU A 313 -8.15 -8.96 -28.16
N THR A 314 -8.16 -8.29 -29.27
CA THR A 314 -7.12 -7.61 -30.02
C THR A 314 -6.31 -6.62 -29.17
N GLU A 315 -4.98 -6.67 -29.33
CA GLU A 315 -4.04 -5.64 -28.86
C GLU A 315 -4.41 -4.26 -29.43
N SER A 316 -4.96 -3.41 -28.57
CA SER A 316 -4.87 -1.97 -28.75
C SER A 316 -4.06 -1.42 -27.60
N SER A 317 -2.95 -0.76 -27.88
CA SER A 317 -2.15 -0.01 -26.88
C SER A 317 -3.08 0.93 -26.11
N PRO A 318 -3.16 0.86 -24.77
CA PRO A 318 -4.04 1.71 -24.00
C PRO A 318 -3.58 3.17 -24.12
N VAL A 319 -4.39 4.00 -24.73
CA VAL A 319 -4.26 5.45 -24.64
C VAL A 319 -4.35 5.82 -23.17
N ARG A 320 -3.27 6.37 -22.62
CA ARG A 320 -3.18 6.82 -21.23
C ARG A 320 -4.32 7.81 -20.95
N LYS A 321 -5.35 7.37 -20.21
CA LYS A 321 -6.46 8.26 -19.84
C LYS A 321 -5.93 9.36 -18.89
N PRO A 322 -6.39 10.61 -19.05
CA PRO A 322 -6.01 11.68 -18.12
C PRO A 322 -6.35 11.29 -16.68
N ASN A 323 -5.45 11.55 -15.75
CA ASN A 323 -5.72 11.38 -14.34
C ASN A 323 -6.20 12.72 -13.78
N PRO A 324 -7.50 12.91 -13.50
CA PRO A 324 -8.05 14.19 -13.05
C PRO A 324 -7.43 14.63 -11.71
N VAL A 325 -7.08 13.70 -10.84
CA VAL A 325 -6.41 14.01 -9.56
C VAL A 325 -5.01 14.57 -9.80
N ALA A 326 -4.23 13.96 -10.71
CA ALA A 326 -2.89 14.45 -11.04
C ALA A 326 -2.91 15.83 -11.72
N ASP A 327 -3.89 16.08 -12.58
CA ASP A 327 -4.04 17.37 -13.26
C ASP A 327 -4.47 18.47 -12.28
N ALA A 328 -5.32 18.12 -11.32
CA ALA A 328 -5.76 19.01 -10.25
C ALA A 328 -4.62 19.35 -9.28
N ILE A 329 -3.84 18.35 -8.86
CA ILE A 329 -2.63 18.54 -8.04
C ILE A 329 -1.64 19.46 -8.75
N ALA A 330 -1.40 19.25 -10.05
CA ALA A 330 -0.52 20.10 -10.85
C ALA A 330 -1.05 21.55 -10.96
N ALA A 331 -2.36 21.77 -10.90
CA ALA A 331 -2.95 23.11 -10.91
C ALA A 331 -2.74 23.84 -9.57
N VAL A 332 -2.85 23.12 -8.44
CA VAL A 332 -2.70 23.68 -7.07
C VAL A 332 -1.23 24.06 -6.77
N PHE A 333 -0.26 23.32 -7.33
CA PHE A 333 1.18 23.55 -7.07
C PHE A 333 1.94 24.22 -8.23
N ARG A 334 1.24 24.79 -9.22
CA ARG A 334 1.90 25.66 -10.20
C ARG A 334 2.37 26.92 -9.48
N PRO A 335 3.66 27.31 -9.65
CA PRO A 335 4.20 28.55 -9.07
C PRO A 335 3.54 29.78 -9.65
#